data_9b58eb35dcf4823a00f3c1aeaaea9374
#
_entry.id   9b58eb35dcf4823a00f3c1aeaaea9374
#
_cell.length_a   1.000
_cell.length_b   1.000
_cell.length_c   1.000
_cell.angle_alpha   90.00
_cell.angle_beta   90.00
_cell.angle_gamma   90.00
#
_symmetry.space_group_name_H-M   'P 1'
#
loop_
_entity.id
_entity.type
_entity.pdbx_description
1 polymer ?
#
loop_
_entity_poly.entity_id
_entity_poly.type
_entity_poly.pdbx_seq_one_letter_code
_entity_poly.pdbx_strand_id
1 'polypeptide(L)'
;KILIPIFLLLFTTLSTSSSDLPVPRWVSLKGDANLRKGPFPEATIIYRYQLKGYPMEIIRDIEGWRQVRDPKDGVTGWMSHILFSGKRYALTSKEPFSYGYDKPNKNKILAKIDPFVHAKINKCDSSWCRITITDDEKEIKVWIEKNNLLGVYHHEIIN
;
A
#
# COMPACT_ATOMS: atom_id res chain seq x y z
N LYS A 1 -22.52 39.82 51.27
CA LYS A 1 -22.81 38.86 50.19
C LYS A 1 -21.70 38.90 49.20
N ILE A 2 -20.89 37.84 49.18
CA ILE A 2 -19.76 37.68 48.27
C ILE A 2 -20.26 36.85 47.10
N LEU A 3 -20.24 37.43 45.89
CA LEU A 3 -20.53 36.74 44.63
C LEU A 3 -19.20 36.17 44.09
N ILE A 4 -19.10 34.85 44.08
CA ILE A 4 -17.98 34.13 43.47
C ILE A 4 -18.34 33.91 41.98
N PRO A 5 -17.54 34.39 41.00
CA PRO A 5 -17.81 34.09 39.61
C PRO A 5 -17.43 32.65 39.31
N ILE A 6 -18.39 31.87 38.85
CA ILE A 6 -18.17 30.52 38.33
C ILE A 6 -17.49 30.67 36.94
N PHE A 7 -16.22 30.37 36.91
CA PHE A 7 -15.46 30.30 35.65
C PHE A 7 -15.77 28.95 34.96
N LEU A 8 -16.64 29.01 33.96
CA LEU A 8 -17.00 27.85 33.16
C LEU A 8 -15.81 27.53 32.19
N LEU A 9 -14.98 26.57 32.54
CA LEU A 9 -13.93 26.04 31.66
C LEU A 9 -14.60 25.26 30.52
N LEU A 10 -14.66 25.87 29.33
CA LEU A 10 -14.97 25.17 28.10
C LEU A 10 -13.78 24.28 27.72
N PHE A 11 -13.90 23.00 28.00
CA PHE A 11 -13.03 22.00 27.40
C PHE A 11 -13.40 21.81 25.92
N THR A 12 -12.66 22.42 25.02
CA THR A 12 -12.72 22.11 23.60
C THR A 12 -12.04 20.76 23.38
N THR A 13 -12.83 19.72 23.12
CA THR A 13 -12.30 18.43 22.67
C THR A 13 -11.77 18.61 21.25
N LEU A 14 -10.46 18.61 21.08
CA LEU A 14 -9.86 18.45 19.76
C LEU A 14 -10.21 17.04 19.25
N SER A 15 -11.11 17.01 18.27
CA SER A 15 -11.35 15.78 17.50
C SER A 15 -10.11 15.47 16.67
N THR A 16 -9.33 14.49 17.09
CA THR A 16 -8.25 13.95 16.28
C THR A 16 -8.87 13.17 15.12
N SER A 17 -8.76 13.71 13.91
CA SER A 17 -9.17 13.01 12.68
C SER A 17 -8.19 11.89 12.39
N SER A 18 -8.44 10.71 12.94
CA SER A 18 -7.86 9.48 12.39
C SER A 18 -8.60 9.13 11.10
N SER A 19 -7.93 8.59 10.09
CA SER A 19 -8.64 8.07 8.92
C SER A 19 -9.52 6.91 9.38
N ASP A 20 -10.84 6.97 9.08
CA ASP A 20 -11.79 5.92 9.44
C ASP A 20 -11.62 4.62 8.65
N LEU A 21 -10.56 4.53 7.85
CA LEU A 21 -10.26 3.34 7.05
C LEU A 21 -9.60 2.25 7.91
N PRO A 22 -10.07 1.01 7.78
CA PRO A 22 -9.54 -0.10 8.57
C PRO A 22 -8.07 -0.36 8.30
N VAL A 23 -7.36 -0.86 9.29
CA VAL A 23 -6.00 -1.39 9.18
C VAL A 23 -6.04 -2.89 9.54
N PRO A 24 -5.18 -3.72 8.94
CA PRO A 24 -4.22 -3.38 7.89
C PRO A 24 -4.88 -3.16 6.53
N ARG A 25 -4.24 -2.37 5.67
CA ARG A 25 -4.69 -2.17 4.29
C ARG A 25 -3.54 -1.88 3.33
N TRP A 26 -3.71 -2.28 2.08
CA TRP A 26 -2.76 -1.99 1.02
C TRP A 26 -3.03 -0.64 0.36
N VAL A 27 -1.96 0.10 0.13
CA VAL A 27 -1.90 1.39 -0.59
C VAL A 27 -0.69 1.40 -1.50
N SER A 28 -0.49 2.48 -2.26
CA SER A 28 0.73 2.66 -3.03
C SER A 28 1.32 4.06 -2.85
N LEU A 29 2.61 4.18 -3.07
CA LEU A 29 3.30 5.47 -3.04
C LEU A 29 2.94 6.32 -4.26
N LYS A 30 2.76 7.62 -4.05
CA LYS A 30 2.55 8.60 -5.14
C LYS A 30 3.83 8.90 -5.93
N GLY A 31 4.98 8.68 -5.33
CA GLY A 31 6.31 8.96 -5.85
C GLY A 31 7.37 8.74 -4.77
N ASP A 32 8.43 9.53 -4.80
CA ASP A 32 9.51 9.46 -3.83
C ASP A 32 9.01 9.60 -2.39
N ALA A 33 9.50 8.74 -1.51
CA ALA A 33 9.07 8.68 -0.12
C ALA A 33 10.18 8.24 0.82
N ASN A 34 10.23 8.84 2.00
CA ASN A 34 11.14 8.47 3.07
C ASN A 34 10.41 7.66 4.14
N LEU A 35 10.89 6.45 4.40
CA LEU A 35 10.52 5.66 5.56
C LEU A 35 11.33 6.12 6.77
N ARG A 36 10.67 6.43 7.87
CA ARG A 36 11.29 7.02 9.06
C ARG A 36 11.10 6.14 10.30
N LYS A 37 11.97 6.31 11.29
CA LYS A 37 11.89 5.59 12.58
C LYS A 37 10.69 6.02 13.42
N GLY A 38 10.18 7.24 13.24
CA GLY A 38 9.10 7.81 14.04
C GLY A 38 8.12 8.66 13.23
N PRO A 39 6.91 8.93 13.77
CA PRO A 39 5.85 9.67 13.11
C PRO A 39 6.05 11.20 13.21
N PHE A 40 7.21 11.70 12.82
CA PHE A 40 7.55 13.14 12.80
C PHE A 40 8.62 13.45 11.74
N PRO A 41 8.66 14.67 11.19
CA PRO A 41 9.51 15.02 10.06
C PRO A 41 11.02 14.87 10.31
N GLU A 42 11.49 15.09 11.53
CA GLU A 42 12.90 15.04 11.92
C GLU A 42 13.38 13.62 12.26
N ALA A 43 12.46 12.64 12.31
CA ALA A 43 12.83 11.26 12.61
C ALA A 43 13.82 10.72 11.57
N THR A 44 14.76 9.93 12.02
CA THR A 44 15.80 9.31 11.18
C THR A 44 15.18 8.55 10.01
N ILE A 45 15.66 8.81 8.81
CA ILE A 45 15.27 8.08 7.60
C ILE A 45 15.93 6.70 7.64
N ILE A 46 15.11 5.65 7.55
CA ILE A 46 15.55 4.25 7.47
C ILE A 46 15.82 3.88 6.02
N TYR A 47 14.88 4.27 5.12
CA TYR A 47 14.89 3.90 3.71
C TYR A 47 14.32 5.00 2.83
N ARG A 48 14.76 5.07 1.58
CA ARG A 48 14.24 5.99 0.55
C ARG A 48 13.68 5.20 -0.62
N TYR A 49 12.41 5.41 -0.91
CA TYR A 49 11.72 4.80 -2.04
C TYR A 49 11.64 5.81 -3.18
N GLN A 50 11.87 5.35 -4.41
CA GLN A 50 11.86 6.20 -5.61
C GLN A 50 10.93 5.64 -6.71
N LEU A 51 10.08 4.68 -6.37
CA LEU A 51 9.16 4.05 -7.31
C LEU A 51 7.73 4.49 -7.06
N LYS A 52 7.16 5.24 -7.98
CA LYS A 52 5.72 5.55 -7.99
C LYS A 52 4.91 4.27 -8.11
N GLY A 53 3.91 4.12 -7.26
CA GLY A 53 3.07 2.92 -7.24
C GLY A 53 3.66 1.78 -6.39
N TYR A 54 4.79 1.97 -5.71
CA TYR A 54 5.33 0.93 -4.83
C TYR A 54 4.28 0.56 -3.76
N PRO A 55 3.91 -0.73 -3.64
CA PRO A 55 2.90 -1.15 -2.67
C PRO A 55 3.43 -1.07 -1.25
N MET A 56 2.60 -0.60 -0.32
CA MET A 56 2.87 -0.55 1.11
C MET A 56 1.66 -1.05 1.89
N GLU A 57 1.90 -1.80 2.94
CA GLU A 57 0.85 -2.19 3.87
C GLU A 57 0.79 -1.19 5.03
N ILE A 58 -0.31 -0.44 5.16
CA ILE A 58 -0.54 0.39 6.35
C ILE A 58 -1.00 -0.53 7.47
N ILE A 59 -0.26 -0.53 8.57
CA ILE A 59 -0.53 -1.35 9.76
C ILE A 59 -1.03 -0.52 10.95
N ARG A 60 -0.86 0.80 10.91
CA ARG A 60 -1.32 1.72 11.95
C ARG A 60 -1.48 3.14 11.41
N ASP A 61 -2.48 3.86 11.91
CA ASP A 61 -2.74 5.27 11.62
C ASP A 61 -2.58 6.13 12.88
N ILE A 62 -1.80 7.20 12.81
CA ILE A 62 -1.63 8.19 13.88
C ILE A 62 -1.50 9.59 13.26
N GLU A 63 -2.41 10.50 13.56
CA GLU A 63 -2.31 11.96 13.36
C GLU A 63 -1.54 12.42 12.09
N GLY A 64 -1.97 11.96 10.91
CA GLY A 64 -1.31 12.34 9.66
C GLY A 64 -0.12 11.48 9.28
N TRP A 65 0.26 10.51 10.11
CA TRP A 65 1.31 9.54 9.85
C TRP A 65 0.75 8.13 9.72
N ARG A 66 1.41 7.32 8.91
CA ARG A 66 1.07 5.92 8.69
C ARG A 66 2.28 5.06 9.05
N GLN A 67 2.09 4.12 9.96
CA GLN A 67 3.06 3.04 10.12
C GLN A 67 2.83 2.04 9.02
N VAL A 68 3.88 1.76 8.27
CA VAL A 68 3.82 0.87 7.11
C VAL A 68 4.78 -0.29 7.23
N ARG A 69 4.47 -1.33 6.48
CA ARG A 69 5.33 -2.50 6.27
C ARG A 69 5.65 -2.63 4.80
N ASP A 70 6.94 -2.78 4.49
CA ASP A 70 7.41 -3.12 3.15
C ASP A 70 7.04 -4.58 2.83
N PRO A 71 6.40 -4.86 1.69
CA PRO A 71 6.02 -6.22 1.33
C PRO A 71 7.20 -7.13 0.97
N LYS A 72 8.34 -6.57 0.58
CA LYS A 72 9.49 -7.35 0.10
C LYS A 72 10.31 -7.95 1.23
N ASP A 73 10.59 -7.17 2.27
CA ASP A 73 11.48 -7.56 3.37
C ASP A 73 10.85 -7.44 4.76
N GLY A 74 9.62 -6.91 4.84
CA GLY A 74 8.90 -6.75 6.09
C GLY A 74 9.38 -5.58 6.98
N VAL A 75 10.31 -4.74 6.50
CA VAL A 75 10.75 -3.56 7.23
C VAL A 75 9.57 -2.66 7.54
N THR A 76 9.50 -2.17 8.78
CA THR A 76 8.44 -1.27 9.23
C THR A 76 9.00 0.12 9.55
N GLY A 77 8.18 1.12 9.37
CA GLY A 77 8.51 2.50 9.73
C GLY A 77 7.33 3.43 9.48
N TRP A 78 7.58 4.73 9.50
CA TRP A 78 6.58 5.76 9.42
C TRP A 78 6.74 6.61 8.16
N MET A 79 5.61 6.92 7.55
CA MET A 79 5.51 7.83 6.40
C MET A 79 4.36 8.80 6.59
N SER A 80 4.47 10.01 6.06
CA SER A 80 3.35 10.97 6.04
C SER A 80 2.20 10.43 5.20
N HIS A 81 0.97 10.65 5.64
CA HIS A 81 -0.26 10.19 4.96
C HIS A 81 -0.40 10.74 3.54
N ILE A 82 0.16 11.93 3.26
CA ILE A 82 0.07 12.59 1.95
C ILE A 82 0.80 11.83 0.83
N LEU A 83 1.74 10.95 1.19
CA LEU A 83 2.57 10.19 0.26
C LEU A 83 1.82 9.03 -0.41
N PHE A 84 0.62 8.69 0.07
CA PHE A 84 -0.11 7.51 -0.38
C PHE A 84 -1.25 7.81 -1.34
N SER A 85 -1.50 6.82 -2.19
CA SER A 85 -2.61 6.76 -3.15
C SER A 85 -3.41 5.48 -2.94
N GLY A 86 -4.72 5.55 -3.14
CA GLY A 86 -5.60 4.37 -3.17
C GLY A 86 -5.47 3.54 -4.45
N LYS A 87 -4.68 3.96 -5.43
CA LYS A 87 -4.39 3.14 -6.63
C LYS A 87 -3.65 1.89 -6.21
N ARG A 88 -4.07 0.75 -6.76
CA ARG A 88 -3.55 -0.54 -6.34
C ARG A 88 -2.46 -1.03 -7.26
N TYR A 89 -1.34 -1.38 -6.66
CA TYR A 89 -0.19 -1.99 -7.30
C TYR A 89 0.29 -3.18 -6.48
N ALA A 90 1.07 -4.04 -7.11
CA ALA A 90 1.67 -5.21 -6.50
C ALA A 90 3.10 -5.42 -6.99
N LEU A 91 3.84 -6.26 -6.28
CA LEU A 91 5.07 -6.89 -6.75
C LEU A 91 4.80 -8.38 -6.96
N THR A 92 5.36 -8.96 -7.99
CA THR A 92 5.38 -10.43 -8.13
C THR A 92 6.26 -11.05 -7.04
N SER A 93 5.87 -12.21 -6.52
CA SER A 93 6.54 -12.80 -5.35
C SER A 93 7.12 -14.18 -5.55
N LYS A 94 6.69 -14.90 -6.59
CA LYS A 94 7.05 -16.31 -6.75
C LYS A 94 8.46 -16.49 -7.33
N GLU A 95 9.27 -17.24 -6.63
CA GLU A 95 10.56 -17.71 -7.07
C GLU A 95 10.45 -19.06 -7.82
N PRO A 96 11.23 -19.30 -8.88
CA PRO A 96 12.16 -18.36 -9.53
C PRO A 96 11.46 -17.40 -10.49
N PHE A 97 10.17 -17.58 -10.78
CA PHE A 97 9.32 -16.73 -11.64
C PHE A 97 7.85 -17.10 -11.51
N SER A 98 6.98 -16.21 -11.98
CA SER A 98 5.55 -16.44 -12.16
C SER A 98 5.18 -16.50 -13.63
N TYR A 99 4.05 -17.15 -13.97
CA TYR A 99 3.47 -17.07 -15.31
C TYR A 99 2.30 -16.08 -15.34
N GLY A 100 2.28 -15.26 -16.38
CA GLY A 100 1.14 -14.45 -16.77
C GLY A 100 0.33 -15.14 -17.87
N TYR A 101 -0.98 -15.19 -17.73
CA TYR A 101 -1.89 -15.91 -18.60
C TYR A 101 -2.86 -14.99 -19.35
N ASP A 102 -3.37 -15.45 -20.48
CA ASP A 102 -4.39 -14.77 -21.29
C ASP A 102 -5.74 -14.63 -20.55
N LYS A 103 -6.10 -15.65 -19.81
CA LYS A 103 -7.35 -15.75 -19.03
C LYS A 103 -7.07 -16.26 -17.62
N PRO A 104 -8.01 -16.11 -16.67
CA PRO A 104 -7.85 -16.62 -15.31
C PRO A 104 -7.95 -18.16 -15.26
N ASN A 105 -7.08 -18.79 -16.02
CA ASN A 105 -6.84 -20.24 -16.09
C ASN A 105 -5.39 -20.44 -16.58
N LYS A 106 -4.92 -21.69 -16.60
CA LYS A 106 -3.51 -22.01 -16.96
C LYS A 106 -3.34 -22.48 -18.43
N ASN A 107 -4.31 -22.21 -19.31
CA ASN A 107 -4.30 -22.79 -20.64
C ASN A 107 -3.30 -22.13 -21.60
N LYS A 108 -3.14 -20.79 -21.51
CA LYS A 108 -2.25 -20.06 -22.41
C LYS A 108 -1.38 -19.08 -21.66
N ILE A 109 -0.08 -19.35 -21.65
CA ILE A 109 0.94 -18.48 -21.08
C ILE A 109 1.23 -17.35 -22.06
N LEU A 110 1.23 -16.10 -21.58
CA LEU A 110 1.61 -14.91 -22.33
C LEU A 110 2.97 -14.37 -21.92
N ALA A 111 3.33 -14.53 -20.65
CA ALA A 111 4.58 -14.01 -20.13
C ALA A 111 5.15 -14.89 -19.01
N LYS A 112 6.47 -14.89 -18.91
CA LYS A 112 7.24 -15.34 -17.77
C LYS A 112 7.71 -14.09 -17.04
N ILE A 113 7.42 -14.00 -15.75
CA ILE A 113 7.58 -12.77 -14.96
C ILE A 113 8.50 -13.06 -13.79
N ASP A 114 9.61 -12.35 -13.70
CA ASP A 114 10.58 -12.47 -12.61
C ASP A 114 9.98 -12.01 -11.28
N PRO A 115 10.57 -12.39 -10.13
CA PRO A 115 10.19 -11.89 -8.82
C PRO A 115 10.37 -10.37 -8.72
N PHE A 116 9.53 -9.73 -7.90
CA PHE A 116 9.55 -8.30 -7.60
C PHE A 116 9.32 -7.37 -8.79
N VAL A 117 8.76 -7.88 -9.89
CA VAL A 117 8.28 -7.05 -10.98
C VAL A 117 7.07 -6.23 -10.50
N HIS A 118 7.14 -4.92 -10.69
CA HIS A 118 6.10 -3.98 -10.34
C HIS A 118 4.96 -4.02 -11.35
N ALA A 119 3.74 -4.11 -10.86
CA ALA A 119 2.54 -4.21 -11.70
C ALA A 119 1.36 -3.42 -11.13
N LYS A 120 0.60 -2.78 -11.99
CA LYS A 120 -0.68 -2.19 -11.62
C LYS A 120 -1.74 -3.28 -11.54
N ILE A 121 -2.50 -3.32 -10.45
CA ILE A 121 -3.65 -4.20 -10.31
C ILE A 121 -4.84 -3.54 -11.00
N ASN A 122 -5.44 -4.23 -11.98
CA ASN A 122 -6.64 -3.77 -12.65
C ASN A 122 -7.89 -4.31 -11.96
N LYS A 123 -7.91 -5.60 -11.63
CA LYS A 123 -8.95 -6.25 -10.84
C LYS A 123 -8.43 -7.55 -10.22
N CYS A 124 -9.08 -8.01 -9.16
CA CYS A 124 -8.85 -9.31 -8.56
C CYS A 124 -10.17 -9.98 -8.19
N ASP A 125 -10.32 -11.25 -8.53
CA ASP A 125 -11.35 -12.15 -8.01
C ASP A 125 -10.82 -12.95 -6.79
N SER A 126 -11.43 -14.06 -6.45
CA SER A 126 -11.03 -14.91 -5.32
C SER A 126 -9.60 -15.49 -5.47
N SER A 127 -9.16 -15.79 -6.70
CA SER A 127 -7.94 -16.57 -6.96
C SER A 127 -6.97 -15.90 -7.94
N TRP A 128 -7.47 -15.00 -8.77
CA TRP A 128 -6.73 -14.39 -9.86
C TRP A 128 -6.75 -12.88 -9.80
N CYS A 129 -5.66 -12.26 -10.27
CA CYS A 129 -5.61 -10.83 -10.53
C CYS A 129 -5.28 -10.56 -12.00
N ARG A 130 -5.96 -9.60 -12.60
CA ARG A 130 -5.56 -9.01 -13.87
C ARG A 130 -4.64 -7.85 -13.56
N ILE A 131 -3.41 -7.92 -14.07
CA ILE A 131 -2.38 -6.92 -13.84
C ILE A 131 -1.89 -6.32 -15.16
N THR A 132 -1.35 -5.10 -15.07
CA THR A 132 -0.63 -4.44 -16.16
C THR A 132 0.82 -4.25 -15.71
N ILE A 133 1.74 -4.80 -16.50
CA ILE A 133 3.17 -4.59 -16.35
C ILE A 133 3.59 -3.62 -17.45
N THR A 134 4.35 -2.60 -17.08
CA THR A 134 4.94 -1.64 -18.03
C THR A 134 6.45 -1.84 -18.02
N ASP A 135 7.02 -2.13 -19.18
CA ASP A 135 8.45 -2.25 -19.42
C ASP A 135 8.83 -1.32 -20.57
N ASP A 136 9.64 -0.32 -20.24
CA ASP A 136 9.93 0.84 -21.11
C ASP A 136 8.63 1.50 -21.62
N GLU A 137 8.24 1.41 -22.80
CA GLU A 137 6.98 1.96 -23.33
C GLU A 137 5.93 0.89 -23.67
N LYS A 138 6.23 -0.37 -23.33
CA LYS A 138 5.36 -1.51 -23.63
C LYS A 138 4.54 -1.90 -22.42
N GLU A 139 3.25 -2.06 -22.62
CA GLU A 139 2.34 -2.58 -21.61
C GLU A 139 1.91 -4.00 -21.96
N ILE A 140 2.01 -4.88 -20.97
CA ILE A 140 1.48 -6.25 -21.05
C ILE A 140 0.39 -6.40 -20.01
N LYS A 141 -0.79 -6.87 -20.43
CA LYS A 141 -1.91 -7.18 -19.54
C LYS A 141 -2.06 -8.69 -19.44
N VAL A 142 -1.93 -9.22 -18.25
CA VAL A 142 -1.99 -10.66 -18.00
C VAL A 142 -2.83 -10.96 -16.76
N TRP A 143 -3.29 -12.21 -16.68
CA TRP A 143 -3.83 -12.78 -15.47
C TRP A 143 -2.74 -13.54 -14.72
N ILE A 144 -2.66 -13.35 -13.42
CA ILE A 144 -1.72 -14.03 -12.53
C ILE A 144 -2.47 -14.59 -11.32
N GLU A 145 -1.98 -15.70 -10.79
CA GLU A 145 -2.53 -16.24 -9.53
C GLU A 145 -2.26 -15.23 -8.40
N LYS A 146 -3.30 -14.90 -7.64
CA LYS A 146 -3.24 -13.90 -6.55
C LYS A 146 -2.14 -14.20 -5.53
N ASN A 147 -1.89 -15.48 -5.23
CA ASN A 147 -0.85 -15.90 -4.30
C ASN A 147 0.58 -15.61 -4.76
N ASN A 148 0.76 -15.25 -6.02
CA ASN A 148 2.06 -14.84 -6.57
C ASN A 148 2.24 -13.32 -6.56
N LEU A 149 1.44 -12.59 -5.77
CA LEU A 149 1.50 -11.13 -5.64
C LEU A 149 1.68 -10.70 -4.18
N LEU A 150 2.55 -9.73 -3.97
CA LEU A 150 2.65 -8.92 -2.75
C LEU A 150 1.93 -7.59 -3.01
N GLY A 151 1.07 -7.15 -2.10
CA GLY A 151 0.28 -5.92 -2.27
C GLY A 151 -1.22 -6.16 -2.42
N VAL A 152 -1.67 -7.40 -2.23
CA VAL A 152 -3.09 -7.78 -2.23
C VAL A 152 -3.33 -8.87 -1.19
N TYR A 153 -4.44 -8.80 -0.46
CA TYR A 153 -4.83 -9.88 0.47
C TYR A 153 -5.51 -11.02 -0.27
N HIS A 154 -5.34 -12.22 0.27
CA HIS A 154 -5.94 -13.43 -0.32
C HIS A 154 -7.47 -13.34 -0.46
N HIS A 155 -8.15 -12.76 0.51
CA HIS A 155 -9.62 -12.60 0.54
C HIS A 155 -10.11 -11.35 -0.20
N GLU A 156 -9.23 -10.50 -0.67
CA GLU A 156 -9.59 -9.20 -1.23
C GLU A 156 -10.12 -9.33 -2.67
N ILE A 157 -11.23 -8.65 -2.95
CA ILE A 157 -11.81 -8.50 -4.29
C ILE A 157 -11.56 -7.06 -4.73
N ILE A 158 -11.04 -6.87 -5.93
CA ILE A 158 -10.77 -5.57 -6.54
C ILE A 158 -11.50 -5.52 -7.88
N ASN A 159 -12.43 -4.57 -8.02
CA ASN A 159 -13.24 -4.36 -9.22
C ASN A 159 -12.64 -3.31 -10.14
#